data_bbe086296389222e624e13673d1a0bde
#
_entry.id   bbe086296389222e624e13673d1a0bde
#
_cell.length_a   1.000
_cell.length_b   1.000
_cell.length_c   1.000
_cell.angle_alpha   90.00
_cell.angle_beta   90.00
_cell.angle_gamma   90.00
#
_symmetry.space_group_name_H-M   'P 1'
#
loop_
_entity.id
_entity.type
_entity.pdbx_description
1 polymer ?
#
loop_
_entity_poly.entity_id
_entity_poly.type
_entity_poly.pdbx_seq_one_letter_code
_entity_poly.pdbx_strand_id
1 'polypeptide(L)'
;MTEFIFLDLDDTILDFHRAERIALAKALREFGVEPTDSVLSRYHVINQQHWQRLERGELTRDQVQEGRFRVLFAELGKDTNAAAVTRCYERNLGIGHYFLPGARETVERLSGHYRLFLASNGTASVQHSRLTSAGLYPYFEKVFISEEIGFNKPSREFFDACFARIPGFEREKAIMVGDSLTSDILGGIRSGLRTCWLNPNHLPVRPEITPDFVIESLPQLEGLL
;
A
#
# COMPACT_ATOMS: atom_id res chain seq x y z
N MET A 1 -16.62 -9.39 -18.61
CA MET A 1 -17.28 -8.61 -17.54
C MET A 1 -16.47 -8.83 -16.27
N THR A 2 -16.17 -7.79 -15.50
CA THR A 2 -15.41 -7.88 -14.23
C THR A 2 -16.26 -8.56 -13.16
N GLU A 3 -15.64 -9.40 -12.34
CA GLU A 3 -16.26 -10.05 -11.17
C GLU A 3 -15.41 -9.87 -9.91
N PHE A 4 -14.08 -9.91 -10.06
CA PHE A 4 -13.10 -9.88 -8.97
C PHE A 4 -12.29 -8.59 -9.03
N ILE A 5 -12.28 -7.80 -7.96
CA ILE A 5 -11.50 -6.57 -7.88
C ILE A 5 -10.51 -6.69 -6.73
N PHE A 6 -9.22 -6.60 -7.04
CA PHE A 6 -8.16 -6.46 -6.08
C PHE A 6 -7.84 -4.97 -5.93
N LEU A 7 -7.96 -4.45 -4.71
CA LEU A 7 -7.63 -3.07 -4.37
C LEU A 7 -6.40 -3.04 -3.48
N ASP A 8 -5.45 -2.18 -3.80
CA ASP A 8 -4.45 -1.79 -2.84
C ASP A 8 -5.06 -0.89 -1.75
N LEU A 9 -4.36 -0.68 -0.64
CA LEU A 9 -4.84 0.14 0.48
C LEU A 9 -4.22 1.52 0.49
N ASP A 10 -2.88 1.57 0.48
CA ASP A 10 -2.10 2.78 0.73
C ASP A 10 -2.04 3.65 -0.53
N ASP A 11 -2.42 4.92 -0.40
CA ASP A 11 -2.57 5.87 -1.51
C ASP A 11 -3.51 5.39 -2.64
N THR A 12 -4.33 4.35 -2.35
CA THR A 12 -5.42 3.87 -3.21
C THR A 12 -6.80 4.07 -2.55
N ILE A 13 -6.96 3.62 -1.31
CA ILE A 13 -8.17 3.83 -0.50
C ILE A 13 -7.90 4.82 0.63
N LEU A 14 -6.77 4.64 1.33
CA LEU A 14 -6.36 5.47 2.44
C LEU A 14 -5.14 6.32 2.07
N ASP A 15 -5.19 7.61 2.41
CA ASP A 15 -4.11 8.58 2.28
C ASP A 15 -2.95 8.19 3.21
N PHE A 16 -2.01 7.41 2.66
CA PHE A 16 -0.83 6.97 3.38
C PHE A 16 0.11 8.12 3.67
N HIS A 17 0.31 9.03 2.73
CA HIS A 17 1.17 10.19 2.92
C HIS A 17 0.80 11.00 4.15
N ARG A 18 -0.50 11.26 4.33
CA ARG A 18 -1.03 11.96 5.51
C ARG A 18 -0.82 11.15 6.79
N ALA A 19 -1.11 9.85 6.76
CA ALA A 19 -0.94 8.96 7.91
C ALA A 19 0.54 8.83 8.31
N GLU A 20 1.43 8.63 7.34
CA GLU A 20 2.89 8.57 7.50
C GLU A 20 3.41 9.83 8.18
N ARG A 21 3.06 11.02 7.64
CA ARG A 21 3.52 12.30 8.14
C ARG A 21 3.13 12.53 9.60
N ILE A 22 1.89 12.21 9.95
CA ILE A 22 1.38 12.36 11.33
C ILE A 22 2.06 11.37 12.28
N ALA A 23 2.16 10.11 11.87
CA ALA A 23 2.77 9.06 12.68
C ALA A 23 4.27 9.32 12.91
N LEU A 24 4.98 9.73 11.85
CA LEU A 24 6.38 10.08 11.91
C LEU A 24 6.63 11.28 12.84
N ALA A 25 5.85 12.34 12.69
CA ALA A 25 6.01 13.53 13.52
C ALA A 25 5.85 13.20 15.01
N LYS A 26 4.92 12.32 15.38
CA LYS A 26 4.75 11.86 16.76
C LYS A 26 5.95 11.01 17.23
N ALA A 27 6.38 10.06 16.40
CA ALA A 27 7.52 9.22 16.73
C ALA A 27 8.81 10.05 16.89
N LEU A 28 9.09 10.96 15.98
CA LEU A 28 10.30 11.80 16.05
C LEU A 28 10.34 12.64 17.33
N ARG A 29 9.22 13.26 17.74
CA ARG A 29 9.17 14.03 19.00
C ARG A 29 9.45 13.15 20.22
N GLU A 30 8.92 11.92 20.26
CA GLU A 30 9.17 10.96 21.35
C GLU A 30 10.67 10.62 21.47
N PHE A 31 11.41 10.67 20.35
CA PHE A 31 12.86 10.41 20.31
C PHE A 31 13.71 11.69 20.19
N GLY A 32 13.19 12.84 20.60
CA GLY A 32 13.94 14.09 20.71
C GLY A 32 14.38 14.69 19.37
N VAL A 33 13.63 14.43 18.30
CA VAL A 33 13.84 15.02 16.97
C VAL A 33 12.67 15.94 16.64
N GLU A 34 12.96 17.19 16.28
CA GLU A 34 11.94 18.13 15.80
C GLU A 34 11.51 17.71 14.38
N PRO A 35 10.22 17.43 14.14
CA PRO A 35 9.73 16.97 12.86
C PRO A 35 9.48 18.15 11.90
N THR A 36 10.56 18.79 11.47
CA THR A 36 10.47 19.85 10.45
C THR A 36 10.02 19.29 9.10
N ASP A 37 9.50 20.14 8.23
CA ASP A 37 9.07 19.72 6.89
C ASP A 37 10.20 19.06 6.10
N SER A 38 11.43 19.53 6.25
CA SER A 38 12.60 18.94 5.59
C SER A 38 12.90 17.52 6.12
N VAL A 39 12.80 17.28 7.42
CA VAL A 39 13.01 15.96 8.03
C VAL A 39 11.92 14.99 7.59
N LEU A 40 10.65 15.43 7.62
CA LEU A 40 9.51 14.59 7.19
C LEU A 40 9.61 14.23 5.69
N SER A 41 9.93 15.20 4.84
CA SER A 41 10.12 14.95 3.40
C SER A 41 11.34 14.06 3.13
N ARG A 42 12.43 14.24 3.88
CA ARG A 42 13.61 13.37 3.76
C ARG A 42 13.29 11.92 4.12
N TYR A 43 12.58 11.72 5.24
CA TYR A 43 12.14 10.38 5.62
C TYR A 43 11.27 9.72 4.55
N HIS A 44 10.33 10.47 3.95
CA HIS A 44 9.48 9.95 2.90
C HIS A 44 10.29 9.36 1.73
N VAL A 45 11.32 10.07 1.28
CA VAL A 45 12.23 9.59 0.23
C VAL A 45 12.98 8.32 0.67
N ILE A 46 13.51 8.30 1.90
CA ILE A 46 14.19 7.13 2.47
C ILE A 46 13.24 5.94 2.53
N ASN A 47 12.01 6.16 3.01
CA ASN A 47 10.99 5.12 3.13
C ASN A 47 10.64 4.51 1.76
N GLN A 48 10.34 5.35 0.76
CA GLN A 48 10.07 4.87 -0.60
C GLN A 48 11.22 4.03 -1.17
N GLN A 49 12.47 4.49 -1.01
CA GLN A 49 13.65 3.75 -1.49
C GLN A 49 13.78 2.38 -0.82
N HIS A 50 13.49 2.27 0.48
CA HIS A 50 13.54 0.98 1.19
C HIS A 50 12.44 0.03 0.71
N TRP A 51 11.22 0.49 0.52
CA TRP A 51 10.13 -0.34 0.01
C TRP A 51 10.40 -0.80 -1.43
N GLN A 52 10.90 0.07 -2.31
CA GLN A 52 11.30 -0.31 -3.66
C GLN A 52 12.41 -1.37 -3.68
N ARG A 53 13.35 -1.31 -2.72
CA ARG A 53 14.40 -2.33 -2.58
C ARG A 53 13.83 -3.67 -2.09
N LEU A 54 12.82 -3.67 -1.22
CA LEU A 54 12.07 -4.87 -0.85
C LEU A 54 11.37 -5.50 -2.05
N GLU A 55 10.69 -4.69 -2.88
CA GLU A 55 10.01 -5.15 -4.10
C GLU A 55 10.97 -5.83 -5.09
N ARG A 56 12.23 -5.38 -5.13
CA ARG A 56 13.29 -6.00 -5.94
C ARG A 56 13.99 -7.18 -5.26
N GLY A 57 13.60 -7.53 -4.03
CA GLY A 57 14.23 -8.60 -3.25
C GLY A 57 15.62 -8.25 -2.71
N GLU A 58 16.01 -6.98 -2.69
CA GLU A 58 17.32 -6.51 -2.20
C GLU A 58 17.37 -6.38 -0.67
N LEU A 59 16.22 -6.20 -0.03
CA LEU A 59 16.05 -6.07 1.42
C LEU A 59 14.99 -7.03 1.94
N THR A 60 15.19 -7.48 3.17
CA THR A 60 14.11 -8.13 3.95
C THR A 60 13.19 -7.06 4.55
N ARG A 61 12.00 -7.45 5.00
CA ARG A 61 11.05 -6.56 5.67
C ARG A 61 11.65 -5.90 6.92
N ASP A 62 12.33 -6.65 7.77
CA ASP A 62 13.00 -6.12 8.97
C ASP A 62 14.04 -5.07 8.61
N GLN A 63 14.79 -5.31 7.52
CA GLN A 63 15.77 -4.33 7.02
C GLN A 63 15.10 -3.06 6.49
N VAL A 64 13.89 -3.15 5.94
CA VAL A 64 13.09 -1.96 5.56
C VAL A 64 12.63 -1.22 6.82
N GLN A 65 12.00 -1.93 7.75
CA GLN A 65 11.35 -1.33 8.91
C GLN A 65 12.33 -0.55 9.78
N GLU A 66 13.48 -1.12 10.11
CA GLU A 66 14.50 -0.46 10.93
C GLU A 66 15.48 0.39 10.11
N GLY A 67 15.84 -0.07 8.91
CA GLY A 67 16.85 0.56 8.07
C GLY A 67 16.53 2.00 7.72
N ARG A 68 15.26 2.30 7.41
CA ARG A 68 14.81 3.67 7.12
C ARG A 68 15.04 4.64 8.28
N PHE A 69 14.87 4.20 9.53
CA PHE A 69 15.16 5.03 10.70
C PHE A 69 16.66 5.13 10.98
N ARG A 70 17.41 4.05 10.78
CA ARG A 70 18.89 4.10 10.91
C ARG A 70 19.49 5.13 9.97
N VAL A 71 19.04 5.16 8.71
CA VAL A 71 19.50 6.13 7.71
C VAL A 71 19.11 7.55 8.14
N LEU A 72 17.84 7.79 8.48
CA LEU A 72 17.38 9.11 8.88
C LEU A 72 18.18 9.67 10.09
N PHE A 73 18.30 8.87 11.15
CA PHE A 73 18.97 9.32 12.36
C PHE A 73 20.46 9.51 12.15
N ALA A 74 21.13 8.69 11.33
CA ALA A 74 22.51 8.89 10.93
C ALA A 74 22.71 10.22 10.19
N GLU A 75 21.82 10.57 9.26
CA GLU A 75 21.84 11.86 8.55
C GLU A 75 21.63 13.07 9.51
N LEU A 76 20.87 12.86 10.59
CA LEU A 76 20.65 13.87 11.61
C LEU A 76 21.79 13.94 12.66
N GLY A 77 22.82 13.10 12.54
CA GLY A 77 23.92 13.02 13.50
C GLY A 77 23.47 12.56 14.90
N LYS A 78 22.44 11.72 14.98
CA LYS A 78 21.86 11.24 16.23
C LYS A 78 21.94 9.71 16.32
N ASP A 79 22.33 9.21 17.49
CA ASP A 79 22.16 7.80 17.81
C ASP A 79 20.70 7.50 18.12
N THR A 80 20.24 6.33 17.72
CA THR A 80 18.88 5.88 18.02
C THR A 80 18.78 4.37 18.13
N ASN A 81 17.82 3.92 18.93
CA ASN A 81 17.33 2.54 18.87
C ASN A 81 16.27 2.45 17.76
N ALA A 82 16.71 2.10 16.55
CA ALA A 82 15.84 2.04 15.36
C ALA A 82 14.61 1.15 15.58
N ALA A 83 14.74 0.01 16.28
CA ALA A 83 13.62 -0.87 16.60
C ALA A 83 12.59 -0.17 17.51
N ALA A 84 13.03 0.66 18.46
CA ALA A 84 12.11 1.40 19.34
C ALA A 84 11.37 2.50 18.56
N VAL A 85 12.09 3.22 17.68
CA VAL A 85 11.46 4.22 16.78
C VAL A 85 10.45 3.56 15.85
N THR A 86 10.79 2.41 15.25
CA THR A 86 9.91 1.64 14.39
C THR A 86 8.61 1.29 15.11
N ARG A 87 8.70 0.68 16.29
CA ARG A 87 7.49 0.34 17.08
C ARG A 87 6.63 1.55 17.42
N CYS A 88 7.25 2.68 17.78
CA CYS A 88 6.53 3.92 18.05
C CYS A 88 5.83 4.45 16.80
N TYR A 89 6.53 4.48 15.67
CA TYR A 89 6.00 4.90 14.39
C TYR A 89 4.82 4.01 13.95
N GLU A 90 4.98 2.68 13.96
CA GLU A 90 3.96 1.73 13.52
C GLU A 90 2.71 1.77 14.40
N ARG A 91 2.86 1.90 15.72
CA ARG A 91 1.73 2.13 16.64
C ARG A 91 0.93 3.39 16.26
N ASN A 92 1.61 4.48 15.93
CA ASN A 92 0.96 5.72 15.52
C ASN A 92 0.37 5.62 14.10
N LEU A 93 1.03 4.91 13.18
CA LEU A 93 0.56 4.68 11.82
C LEU A 93 -0.70 3.82 11.81
N GLY A 94 -0.77 2.80 12.67
CA GLY A 94 -1.93 1.92 12.81
C GLY A 94 -3.23 2.63 13.20
N ILE A 95 -3.15 3.84 13.75
CA ILE A 95 -4.32 4.67 14.08
C ILE A 95 -4.79 5.48 12.86
N GLY A 96 -3.90 5.75 11.89
CA GLY A 96 -4.15 6.62 10.74
C GLY A 96 -5.01 5.95 9.67
N HIS A 97 -6.28 6.36 9.56
CA HIS A 97 -7.23 5.86 8.56
C HIS A 97 -7.94 7.00 7.82
N TYR A 98 -7.14 7.86 7.18
CA TYR A 98 -7.65 8.97 6.38
C TYR A 98 -8.01 8.44 4.99
N PHE A 99 -9.27 8.62 4.57
CA PHE A 99 -9.69 8.23 3.24
C PHE A 99 -9.23 9.22 2.17
N LEU A 100 -8.88 8.71 1.01
CA LEU A 100 -8.82 9.52 -0.21
C LEU A 100 -10.23 9.99 -0.61
N PRO A 101 -10.35 11.13 -1.32
CA PRO A 101 -11.66 11.67 -1.70
C PRO A 101 -12.53 10.66 -2.45
N GLY A 102 -13.73 10.40 -1.93
CA GLY A 102 -14.71 9.49 -2.51
C GLY A 102 -14.37 7.99 -2.42
N ALA A 103 -13.21 7.62 -1.83
CA ALA A 103 -12.77 6.23 -1.82
C ALA A 103 -13.66 5.32 -0.95
N ARG A 104 -14.12 5.82 0.20
CA ARG A 104 -15.00 5.04 1.08
C ARG A 104 -16.30 4.68 0.37
N GLU A 105 -16.97 5.67 -0.17
CA GLU A 105 -18.26 5.51 -0.86
C GLU A 105 -18.13 4.61 -2.10
N THR A 106 -17.00 4.69 -2.79
CA THR A 106 -16.71 3.83 -3.95
C THR A 106 -16.53 2.37 -3.52
N VAL A 107 -15.72 2.10 -2.49
CA VAL A 107 -15.55 0.72 -1.96
C VAL A 107 -16.89 0.14 -1.51
N GLU A 108 -17.73 0.94 -0.83
CA GLU A 108 -19.06 0.54 -0.38
C GLU A 108 -19.96 0.16 -1.57
N ARG A 109 -20.03 1.00 -2.61
CA ARG A 109 -20.84 0.70 -3.81
C ARG A 109 -20.32 -0.51 -4.58
N LEU A 110 -19.00 -0.60 -4.78
CA LEU A 110 -18.40 -1.73 -5.50
C LEU A 110 -18.66 -3.06 -4.79
N SER A 111 -18.65 -3.10 -3.45
CA SER A 111 -18.88 -4.31 -2.68
C SER A 111 -20.30 -4.90 -2.87
N GLY A 112 -21.25 -4.08 -3.29
CA GLY A 112 -22.62 -4.53 -3.63
C GLY A 112 -22.75 -5.24 -4.99
N HIS A 113 -21.74 -5.13 -5.86
CA HIS A 113 -21.79 -5.62 -7.24
C HIS A 113 -20.65 -6.55 -7.61
N TYR A 114 -19.52 -6.47 -6.91
CA TYR A 114 -18.27 -7.19 -7.21
C TYR A 114 -17.73 -7.87 -5.96
N ARG A 115 -16.93 -8.89 -6.17
CA ARG A 115 -16.16 -9.55 -5.10
C ARG A 115 -14.88 -8.76 -4.88
N LEU A 116 -14.77 -8.10 -3.73
CA LEU A 116 -13.62 -7.25 -3.41
C LEU A 116 -12.57 -7.99 -2.57
N PHE A 117 -11.33 -7.78 -2.93
CA PHE A 117 -10.14 -8.31 -2.25
C PHE A 117 -9.16 -7.18 -1.99
N LEU A 118 -8.61 -7.13 -0.78
CA LEU A 118 -7.51 -6.22 -0.48
C LEU A 118 -6.18 -6.92 -0.74
N ALA A 119 -5.22 -6.22 -1.36
CA ALA A 119 -3.88 -6.73 -1.64
C ALA A 119 -2.82 -5.69 -1.27
N SER A 120 -2.18 -5.82 -0.09
CA SER A 120 -1.25 -4.83 0.45
C SER A 120 0.13 -5.38 0.77
N ASN A 121 1.18 -4.58 0.50
CA ASN A 121 2.56 -4.87 0.91
C ASN A 121 2.91 -4.33 2.32
N GLY A 122 1.97 -3.71 3.03
CA GLY A 122 2.20 -3.12 4.34
C GLY A 122 2.51 -4.13 5.44
N THR A 123 2.85 -3.63 6.63
CA THR A 123 3.04 -4.43 7.85
C THR A 123 1.68 -4.93 8.35
N ALA A 124 1.55 -6.24 8.62
CA ALA A 124 0.26 -6.86 8.94
C ALA A 124 -0.45 -6.21 10.13
N SER A 125 0.25 -6.02 11.24
CA SER A 125 -0.33 -5.39 12.44
C SER A 125 -0.85 -3.97 12.18
N VAL A 126 -0.13 -3.21 11.35
CA VAL A 126 -0.51 -1.83 10.96
C VAL A 126 -1.74 -1.86 10.05
N GLN A 127 -1.73 -2.70 9.02
CA GLN A 127 -2.85 -2.76 8.07
C GLN A 127 -4.13 -3.28 8.71
N HIS A 128 -4.05 -4.31 9.57
CA HIS A 128 -5.20 -4.78 10.33
C HIS A 128 -5.79 -3.71 11.25
N SER A 129 -4.93 -2.95 11.94
CA SER A 129 -5.37 -1.84 12.79
C SER A 129 -6.08 -0.74 11.98
N ARG A 130 -5.51 -0.35 10.83
CA ARG A 130 -6.10 0.66 9.94
C ARG A 130 -7.40 0.21 9.32
N LEU A 131 -7.49 -1.03 8.84
CA LEU A 131 -8.72 -1.61 8.28
C LEU A 131 -9.84 -1.68 9.31
N THR A 132 -9.51 -2.08 10.55
CA THR A 132 -10.47 -2.12 11.65
C THR A 132 -10.98 -0.73 11.98
N SER A 133 -10.07 0.24 12.18
CA SER A 133 -10.45 1.61 12.56
C SER A 133 -11.15 2.36 11.43
N ALA A 134 -10.87 2.03 10.16
CA ALA A 134 -11.57 2.56 9.00
C ALA A 134 -12.94 1.91 8.77
N GLY A 135 -13.25 0.78 9.43
CA GLY A 135 -14.48 0.01 9.20
C GLY A 135 -14.55 -0.62 7.81
N LEU A 136 -13.38 -1.02 7.24
CA LEU A 136 -13.30 -1.50 5.87
C LEU A 136 -13.50 -3.01 5.71
N TYR A 137 -13.30 -3.81 6.76
CA TYR A 137 -13.43 -5.27 6.70
C TYR A 137 -14.73 -5.79 6.09
N PRO A 138 -15.93 -5.20 6.37
CA PRO A 138 -17.17 -5.72 5.84
C PRO A 138 -17.27 -5.69 4.31
N TYR A 139 -16.47 -4.88 3.64
CA TYR A 139 -16.53 -4.71 2.19
C TYR A 139 -15.61 -5.68 1.42
N PHE A 140 -14.68 -6.35 2.10
CA PHE A 140 -13.74 -7.26 1.48
C PHE A 140 -14.05 -8.72 1.82
N GLU A 141 -14.15 -9.56 0.79
CA GLU A 141 -14.30 -11.01 0.99
C GLU A 141 -13.05 -11.61 1.64
N LYS A 142 -11.86 -11.12 1.24
CA LYS A 142 -10.58 -11.46 1.86
C LYS A 142 -9.62 -10.26 1.84
N VAL A 143 -8.74 -10.25 2.83
CA VAL A 143 -7.63 -9.31 2.96
C VAL A 143 -6.34 -10.10 2.82
N PHE A 144 -5.52 -9.72 1.85
CA PHE A 144 -4.24 -10.33 1.57
C PHE A 144 -3.11 -9.34 1.90
N ILE A 145 -2.36 -9.63 2.94
CA ILE A 145 -1.20 -8.84 3.35
C ILE A 145 0.06 -9.66 3.09
N SER A 146 1.00 -9.08 2.39
CA SER A 146 2.20 -9.78 1.91
C SER A 146 3.02 -10.44 3.01
N GLU A 147 3.05 -9.84 4.19
CA GLU A 147 3.73 -10.41 5.38
C GLU A 147 3.11 -11.74 5.81
N GLU A 148 1.80 -11.90 5.69
CA GLU A 148 1.07 -13.13 6.02
C GLU A 148 1.08 -14.14 4.86
N ILE A 149 1.18 -13.65 3.63
CA ILE A 149 1.27 -14.47 2.43
C ILE A 149 2.67 -15.09 2.28
N GLY A 150 3.71 -14.38 2.75
CA GLY A 150 5.12 -14.76 2.60
C GLY A 150 5.77 -14.28 1.30
N PHE A 151 5.03 -13.60 0.44
CA PHE A 151 5.50 -13.01 -0.82
C PHE A 151 4.98 -11.59 -0.96
N ASN A 152 5.73 -10.71 -1.64
CA ASN A 152 5.35 -9.32 -1.85
C ASN A 152 4.89 -9.08 -3.31
N LYS A 153 3.98 -8.16 -3.54
CA LYS A 153 3.77 -7.57 -4.87
C LYS A 153 5.11 -6.91 -5.29
N PRO A 154 5.54 -7.03 -6.53
CA PRO A 154 4.87 -7.53 -7.75
C PRO A 154 5.15 -9.01 -8.05
N SER A 155 5.54 -9.84 -7.09
CA SER A 155 5.85 -11.24 -7.38
C SER A 155 4.58 -12.00 -7.79
N ARG A 156 4.74 -12.91 -8.75
CA ARG A 156 3.66 -13.78 -9.20
C ARG A 156 3.19 -14.70 -8.08
N GLU A 157 4.11 -15.14 -7.23
CA GLU A 157 3.83 -16.01 -6.09
C GLU A 157 2.84 -15.39 -5.11
N PHE A 158 2.90 -14.05 -4.91
CA PHE A 158 1.91 -13.34 -4.09
C PHE A 158 0.51 -13.51 -4.66
N PHE A 159 0.33 -13.23 -5.95
CA PHE A 159 -0.97 -13.30 -6.60
C PHE A 159 -1.48 -14.73 -6.73
N ASP A 160 -0.63 -15.70 -7.10
CA ASP A 160 -1.01 -17.10 -7.19
C ASP A 160 -1.47 -17.64 -5.81
N ALA A 161 -0.80 -17.22 -4.72
CA ALA A 161 -1.23 -17.56 -3.36
C ALA A 161 -2.56 -16.91 -2.96
N CYS A 162 -2.86 -15.71 -3.46
CA CYS A 162 -4.16 -15.06 -3.29
C CYS A 162 -5.25 -15.82 -4.05
N PHE A 163 -5.02 -16.11 -5.33
CA PHE A 163 -5.97 -16.78 -6.22
C PHE A 163 -6.37 -18.17 -5.69
N ALA A 164 -5.40 -18.94 -5.20
CA ALA A 164 -5.65 -20.25 -4.61
C ALA A 164 -6.59 -20.23 -3.40
N ARG A 165 -6.78 -19.07 -2.77
CA ARG A 165 -7.66 -18.90 -1.61
C ARG A 165 -9.04 -18.35 -1.97
N ILE A 166 -9.34 -18.10 -3.25
CA ILE A 166 -10.61 -17.53 -3.73
C ILE A 166 -11.41 -18.61 -4.46
N PRO A 167 -12.50 -19.11 -3.89
CA PRO A 167 -13.33 -20.11 -4.56
C PRO A 167 -13.91 -19.55 -5.88
N GLY A 168 -13.79 -20.32 -6.96
CA GLY A 168 -14.33 -19.96 -8.28
C GLY A 168 -13.61 -18.79 -8.96
N PHE A 169 -12.35 -18.51 -8.59
CA PHE A 169 -11.58 -17.43 -9.19
C PHE A 169 -11.34 -17.65 -10.69
N GLU A 170 -11.66 -16.63 -11.48
CA GLU A 170 -11.42 -16.58 -12.92
C GLU A 170 -10.56 -15.33 -13.24
N ARG A 171 -9.34 -15.58 -13.66
CA ARG A 171 -8.32 -14.54 -13.89
C ARG A 171 -8.78 -13.49 -14.91
N GLU A 172 -9.44 -13.91 -15.97
CA GLU A 172 -9.92 -13.06 -17.06
C GLU A 172 -11.03 -12.10 -16.64
N LYS A 173 -11.67 -12.39 -15.51
CA LYS A 173 -12.70 -11.54 -14.89
C LYS A 173 -12.15 -10.66 -13.74
N ALA A 174 -10.83 -10.66 -13.55
CA ALA A 174 -10.21 -9.96 -12.44
C ALA A 174 -9.45 -8.70 -12.88
N ILE A 175 -9.42 -7.72 -11.98
CA ILE A 175 -8.66 -6.48 -12.16
C ILE A 175 -7.87 -6.15 -10.88
N MET A 176 -6.62 -5.71 -11.04
CA MET A 176 -5.81 -5.11 -9.97
C MET A 176 -5.85 -3.59 -10.09
N VAL A 177 -6.21 -2.91 -9.02
CA VAL A 177 -6.30 -1.45 -8.92
C VAL A 177 -5.35 -0.97 -7.83
N GLY A 178 -4.46 -0.05 -8.13
CA GLY A 178 -3.53 0.53 -7.18
C GLY A 178 -2.78 1.74 -7.73
N ASP A 179 -2.04 2.41 -6.86
CA ASP A 179 -1.26 3.61 -7.19
C ASP A 179 0.16 3.29 -7.66
N SER A 180 0.69 2.12 -7.30
CA SER A 180 2.09 1.75 -7.58
C SER A 180 2.25 1.05 -8.92
N LEU A 181 2.95 1.70 -9.88
CA LEU A 181 3.33 1.06 -11.14
C LEU A 181 4.20 -0.18 -10.94
N THR A 182 5.14 -0.16 -9.97
CA THR A 182 6.14 -1.23 -9.78
C THR A 182 5.64 -2.38 -8.92
N SER A 183 4.61 -2.16 -8.12
CA SER A 183 4.04 -3.13 -7.22
C SER A 183 2.71 -3.68 -7.76
N ASP A 184 1.70 -2.82 -7.89
CA ASP A 184 0.34 -3.21 -8.25
C ASP A 184 0.20 -3.54 -9.72
N ILE A 185 0.58 -2.59 -10.57
CA ILE A 185 0.35 -2.70 -12.00
C ILE A 185 1.27 -3.76 -12.61
N LEU A 186 2.57 -3.70 -12.31
CA LEU A 186 3.50 -4.72 -12.76
C LEU A 186 3.13 -6.11 -12.25
N GLY A 187 2.70 -6.19 -10.97
CA GLY A 187 2.25 -7.43 -10.36
C GLY A 187 0.99 -7.99 -11.02
N GLY A 188 0.00 -7.14 -11.28
CA GLY A 188 -1.21 -7.49 -12.02
C GLY A 188 -0.90 -8.02 -13.42
N ILE A 189 -0.07 -7.28 -14.19
CA ILE A 189 0.36 -7.70 -15.54
C ILE A 189 1.05 -9.07 -15.50
N ARG A 190 2.04 -9.25 -14.61
CA ARG A 190 2.77 -10.52 -14.48
C ARG A 190 1.88 -11.70 -14.11
N SER A 191 0.79 -11.41 -13.42
CA SER A 191 -0.18 -12.40 -12.96
C SER A 191 -1.35 -12.59 -13.92
N GLY A 192 -1.36 -11.87 -15.07
CA GLY A 192 -2.38 -11.98 -16.11
C GLY A 192 -3.73 -11.36 -15.72
N LEU A 193 -3.73 -10.39 -14.84
CA LEU A 193 -4.91 -9.59 -14.50
C LEU A 193 -5.00 -8.36 -15.42
N ARG A 194 -6.20 -7.85 -15.62
CA ARG A 194 -6.35 -6.46 -16.06
C ARG A 194 -5.85 -5.53 -14.96
N THR A 195 -5.45 -4.33 -15.35
CA THR A 195 -4.81 -3.38 -14.43
C THR A 195 -5.41 -2.00 -14.58
N CYS A 196 -5.61 -1.32 -13.44
CA CYS A 196 -6.08 0.05 -13.39
C CYS A 196 -5.15 0.86 -12.47
N TRP A 197 -4.40 1.78 -13.06
CA TRP A 197 -3.47 2.61 -12.34
C TRP A 197 -4.14 3.88 -11.82
N LEU A 198 -4.16 4.06 -10.50
CA LEU A 198 -4.56 5.30 -9.86
C LEU A 198 -3.39 6.29 -9.90
N ASN A 199 -3.49 7.30 -10.73
CA ASN A 199 -2.43 8.26 -11.02
C ASN A 199 -2.91 9.73 -10.93
N PRO A 200 -3.25 10.21 -9.72
CA PRO A 200 -3.73 11.58 -9.51
C PRO A 200 -2.67 12.65 -9.84
N ASN A 201 -1.40 12.26 -9.86
CA ASN A 201 -0.28 13.19 -10.08
C ASN A 201 0.20 13.21 -11.54
N HIS A 202 -0.49 12.55 -12.47
CA HIS A 202 -0.13 12.48 -13.90
C HIS A 202 1.32 12.06 -14.16
N LEU A 203 1.82 11.12 -13.34
CA LEU A 203 3.17 10.59 -13.52
C LEU A 203 3.28 9.89 -14.90
N PRO A 204 4.43 9.98 -15.55
CA PRO A 204 4.59 9.36 -16.87
C PRO A 204 4.49 7.83 -16.79
N VAL A 205 3.77 7.24 -17.74
CA VAL A 205 3.75 5.79 -17.94
C VAL A 205 5.15 5.32 -18.34
N ARG A 206 5.60 4.23 -17.76
CA ARG A 206 6.86 3.59 -18.18
C ARG A 206 6.57 2.65 -19.35
N PRO A 207 7.35 2.71 -20.45
CA PRO A 207 7.09 1.89 -21.64
C PRO A 207 6.98 0.39 -21.35
N GLU A 208 7.71 -0.09 -20.34
CA GLU A 208 7.74 -1.50 -19.92
C GLU A 208 6.59 -1.90 -18.99
N ILE A 209 5.81 -0.94 -18.48
CA ILE A 209 4.67 -1.19 -17.58
C ILE A 209 3.47 -0.37 -18.08
N THR A 210 2.67 -0.98 -18.94
CA THR A 210 1.50 -0.31 -19.52
C THR A 210 0.23 -0.82 -18.84
N PRO A 211 -0.45 -0.01 -18.02
CA PRO A 211 -1.74 -0.38 -17.45
C PRO A 211 -2.83 -0.42 -18.53
N ASP A 212 -3.86 -1.25 -18.33
CA ASP A 212 -5.03 -1.27 -19.22
C ASP A 212 -5.87 0.00 -19.08
N PHE A 213 -5.95 0.53 -17.86
CA PHE A 213 -6.67 1.76 -17.52
C PHE A 213 -5.85 2.66 -16.62
N VAL A 214 -6.07 3.98 -16.73
CA VAL A 214 -5.51 5.01 -15.85
C VAL A 214 -6.65 5.88 -15.35
N ILE A 215 -6.71 6.09 -14.04
CA ILE A 215 -7.69 6.94 -13.37
C ILE A 215 -6.98 7.95 -12.46
N GLU A 216 -7.61 9.08 -12.19
CA GLU A 216 -7.08 10.13 -11.30
C GLU A 216 -7.70 10.06 -9.89
N SER A 217 -8.82 9.35 -9.76
CA SER A 217 -9.50 9.14 -8.48
C SER A 217 -10.23 7.79 -8.50
N LEU A 218 -10.33 7.15 -7.33
CA LEU A 218 -10.97 5.84 -7.23
C LEU A 218 -12.43 5.81 -7.72
N PRO A 219 -13.26 6.87 -7.54
CA PRO A 219 -14.62 6.90 -8.11
C PRO A 219 -14.71 6.71 -9.62
N GLN A 220 -13.67 7.08 -10.38
CA GLN A 220 -13.68 6.88 -11.85
C GLN A 220 -13.65 5.39 -12.25
N LEU A 221 -13.25 4.50 -11.34
CA LEU A 221 -13.23 3.06 -11.58
C LEU A 221 -14.63 2.52 -11.93
N GLU A 222 -15.69 3.04 -11.34
CA GLU A 222 -17.07 2.58 -11.57
C GLU A 222 -17.49 2.71 -13.04
N GLY A 223 -16.96 3.68 -13.77
CA GLY A 223 -17.25 3.87 -15.19
C GLY A 223 -16.48 2.93 -16.15
N LEU A 224 -15.55 2.12 -15.62
CA LEU A 224 -14.68 1.23 -16.40
C LEU A 224 -15.06 -0.27 -16.26
N LEU A 225 -15.89 -0.63 -15.29
CA LEU A 225 -16.24 -2.00 -14.91
C LEU A 225 -17.50 -2.47 -15.60
#